data_cea10ffdf1693b635b80d97d17b9017a
#
_entry.id   cea10ffdf1693b635b80d97d17b9017a
#
_cell.length_a   1.000
_cell.length_b   1.000
_cell.length_c   1.000
_cell.angle_alpha   90.00
_cell.angle_beta   90.00
_cell.angle_gamma   90.00
#
_symmetry.space_group_name_H-M   'P 1'
#
loop_
_entity.id
_entity.type
_entity.pdbx_description
1 polymer ?
#
loop_
_entity_poly.entity_id
_entity_poly.type
_entity_poly.pdbx_seq_one_letter_code
_entity_poly.pdbx_strand_id
1 'polypeptide(L)'
;LIVLFKMYLAGEFGTDAKAISPYIASTFYAADRYATYVTQYKEYYENGGIILADRYTTANMVHQAGKIQDKAERKKFLDWLWDFEFNLYGLPVPAEVFFLNMPPEYSAKLMKNRENKITHEAKKDIHEKDQVYLTQAYNAACELSKEYNWYEIKCVKDGKIRTIQDINDEIFTEVKKHI
;
A
#
# COMPACT_ATOMS: atom_id res chain seq x y z
N LEU A 1 -15.77 -10.10 -5.05
CA LEU A 1 -14.35 -9.96 -4.68
C LEU A 1 -14.16 -9.08 -3.45
N ILE A 2 -14.81 -7.95 -3.37
CA ILE A 2 -14.85 -7.08 -2.17
C ILE A 2 -15.19 -7.85 -0.87
N VAL A 3 -15.90 -8.98 -0.95
CA VAL A 3 -16.34 -9.77 0.21
C VAL A 3 -15.14 -10.36 0.96
N LEU A 4 -14.25 -11.10 0.30
CA LEU A 4 -13.07 -11.72 0.96
C LEU A 4 -12.14 -10.68 1.59
N PHE A 5 -11.94 -9.56 0.91
CA PHE A 5 -11.18 -8.44 1.42
C PHE A 5 -11.81 -7.81 2.68
N LYS A 6 -13.14 -7.59 2.66
CA LYS A 6 -13.87 -7.08 3.83
C LYS A 6 -13.84 -8.06 5.00
N MET A 7 -14.05 -9.35 4.75
CA MET A 7 -13.95 -10.40 5.76
C MET A 7 -12.55 -10.43 6.41
N TYR A 8 -11.49 -10.31 5.59
CA TYR A 8 -10.12 -10.22 6.10
C TYR A 8 -9.92 -9.02 7.03
N LEU A 9 -10.30 -7.82 6.60
CA LEU A 9 -10.16 -6.60 7.41
C LEU A 9 -11.07 -6.59 8.65
N ALA A 10 -12.22 -7.24 8.58
CA ALA A 10 -13.12 -7.41 9.72
C ALA A 10 -12.56 -8.41 10.76
N GLY A 11 -11.52 -9.18 10.40
CA GLY A 11 -10.92 -10.18 11.27
C GLY A 11 -11.69 -11.51 11.31
N GLU A 12 -12.53 -11.80 10.30
CA GLU A 12 -13.29 -13.06 10.23
C GLU A 12 -12.39 -14.28 10.02
N PHE A 13 -11.20 -14.08 9.47
CA PHE A 13 -10.16 -15.12 9.33
C PHE A 13 -9.14 -15.12 10.48
N GLY A 14 -9.38 -14.35 11.54
CA GLY A 14 -8.53 -14.18 12.70
C GLY A 14 -8.33 -12.70 13.04
N THR A 15 -8.28 -12.40 14.34
CA THR A 15 -8.21 -11.01 14.85
C THR A 15 -6.80 -10.44 14.89
N ASP A 16 -5.78 -11.27 14.65
CA ASP A 16 -4.38 -10.87 14.54
C ASP A 16 -4.00 -10.63 13.07
N ALA A 17 -3.31 -9.54 12.79
CA ALA A 17 -2.78 -9.24 11.47
C ALA A 17 -1.86 -10.34 10.90
N LYS A 18 -1.30 -11.20 11.77
CA LYS A 18 -0.47 -12.36 11.42
C LYS A 18 -1.24 -13.67 11.27
N ALA A 19 -2.55 -13.70 11.54
CA ALA A 19 -3.35 -14.91 11.48
C ALA A 19 -3.38 -15.56 10.10
N ILE A 20 -3.24 -14.75 9.04
CA ILE A 20 -3.19 -15.22 7.67
C ILE A 20 -1.80 -15.02 7.07
N SER A 21 -1.33 -16.06 6.37
CA SER A 21 -0.09 -16.01 5.60
C SER A 21 -0.04 -14.78 4.69
N PRO A 22 1.11 -14.08 4.58
CA PRO A 22 1.31 -13.00 3.62
C PRO A 22 0.94 -13.37 2.17
N TYR A 23 1.20 -14.61 1.76
CA TYR A 23 0.85 -15.13 0.45
C TYR A 23 -0.66 -15.15 0.24
N ILE A 24 -1.43 -15.72 1.18
CA ILE A 24 -2.89 -15.81 1.09
C ILE A 24 -3.52 -14.41 1.13
N ALA A 25 -3.11 -13.56 2.06
CA ALA A 25 -3.63 -12.20 2.14
C ALA A 25 -3.39 -11.43 0.82
N SER A 26 -2.20 -11.60 0.21
CA SER A 26 -1.87 -10.94 -1.05
C SER A 26 -2.78 -11.38 -2.20
N THR A 27 -3.23 -12.64 -2.24
CA THR A 27 -4.14 -13.09 -3.30
C THR A 27 -5.50 -12.38 -3.26
N PHE A 28 -6.00 -12.05 -2.07
CA PHE A 28 -7.27 -11.32 -1.93
C PHE A 28 -7.17 -9.92 -2.53
N TYR A 29 -6.08 -9.22 -2.24
CA TYR A 29 -5.83 -7.89 -2.80
C TYR A 29 -5.55 -7.92 -4.30
N ALA A 30 -4.77 -8.91 -4.76
CA ALA A 30 -4.42 -9.06 -6.16
C ALA A 30 -5.66 -9.35 -7.02
N ALA A 31 -6.55 -10.23 -6.56
CA ALA A 31 -7.79 -10.56 -7.26
C ALA A 31 -8.72 -9.34 -7.39
N ASP A 32 -8.85 -8.53 -6.33
CA ASP A 32 -9.64 -7.30 -6.35
C ASP A 32 -9.04 -6.26 -7.31
N ARG A 33 -7.72 -6.12 -7.30
CA ARG A 33 -6.97 -5.24 -8.20
C ARG A 33 -7.14 -5.64 -9.66
N TYR A 34 -7.00 -6.92 -9.96
CA TYR A 34 -7.21 -7.45 -11.30
C TYR A 34 -8.62 -7.19 -11.80
N ALA A 35 -9.64 -7.49 -10.98
CA ALA A 35 -11.02 -7.23 -11.33
C ALA A 35 -11.27 -5.74 -11.61
N THR A 36 -10.74 -4.86 -10.76
CA THR A 36 -10.84 -3.40 -10.94
C THR A 36 -10.12 -2.94 -12.22
N TYR A 37 -8.92 -3.46 -12.49
CA TYR A 37 -8.18 -3.16 -13.71
C TYR A 37 -9.02 -3.49 -14.94
N VAL A 38 -9.46 -4.74 -15.07
CA VAL A 38 -10.17 -5.21 -16.26
C VAL A 38 -11.52 -4.52 -16.47
N THR A 39 -12.24 -4.23 -15.37
CA THR A 39 -13.60 -3.70 -15.47
C THR A 39 -13.71 -2.18 -15.49
N GLN A 40 -12.70 -1.46 -15.01
CA GLN A 40 -12.82 -0.02 -14.80
C GLN A 40 -11.85 0.82 -15.62
N TYR A 41 -10.59 0.42 -15.78
CA TYR A 41 -9.61 1.32 -16.37
C TYR A 41 -8.65 0.71 -17.40
N LYS A 42 -8.76 -0.59 -17.71
CA LYS A 42 -7.90 -1.27 -18.69
C LYS A 42 -7.94 -0.58 -20.05
N GLU A 43 -9.13 -0.38 -20.60
CA GLU A 43 -9.31 0.26 -21.91
C GLU A 43 -8.74 1.68 -21.93
N TYR A 44 -9.01 2.47 -20.89
CA TYR A 44 -8.46 3.82 -20.77
C TYR A 44 -6.93 3.82 -20.72
N TYR A 45 -6.35 2.91 -19.95
CA TYR A 45 -4.90 2.75 -19.82
C TYR A 45 -4.25 2.32 -21.15
N GLU A 46 -4.80 1.29 -21.80
CA GLU A 46 -4.27 0.75 -23.07
C GLU A 46 -4.37 1.79 -24.22
N ASN A 47 -5.27 2.75 -24.13
CA ASN A 47 -5.37 3.91 -25.04
C ASN A 47 -4.45 5.09 -24.65
N GLY A 48 -3.48 4.88 -23.76
CA GLY A 48 -2.52 5.89 -23.36
C GLY A 48 -2.98 6.80 -22.21
N GLY A 49 -4.04 6.44 -21.53
CA GLY A 49 -4.53 7.17 -20.36
C GLY A 49 -3.61 7.04 -19.16
N ILE A 50 -3.57 8.06 -18.32
CA ILE A 50 -2.77 8.11 -17.09
C ILE A 50 -3.62 7.68 -15.89
N ILE A 51 -3.13 6.71 -15.13
CA ILE A 51 -3.79 6.20 -13.93
C ILE A 51 -2.98 6.63 -12.70
N LEU A 52 -3.65 7.31 -11.77
CA LEU A 52 -3.13 7.57 -10.42
C LEU A 52 -3.81 6.60 -9.45
N ALA A 53 -3.03 5.69 -8.90
CA ALA A 53 -3.53 4.69 -7.95
C ALA A 53 -3.16 5.07 -6.52
N ASP A 54 -4.16 5.32 -5.67
CA ASP A 54 -3.98 5.34 -4.21
C ASP A 54 -3.92 3.89 -3.70
N ARG A 55 -2.71 3.42 -3.46
CA ARG A 55 -2.33 2.02 -3.22
C ARG A 55 -2.43 1.14 -4.47
N TYR A 56 -1.40 0.32 -4.66
CA TYR A 56 -1.31 -0.65 -5.74
C TYR A 56 -0.60 -1.93 -5.22
N THR A 57 0.05 -2.71 -6.08
CA THR A 57 0.86 -3.88 -5.70
C THR A 57 1.89 -3.55 -4.61
N THR A 58 2.46 -2.35 -4.65
CA THR A 58 3.40 -1.82 -3.65
C THR A 58 2.84 -1.82 -2.23
N ALA A 59 1.52 -1.68 -2.04
CA ALA A 59 0.89 -1.82 -0.73
C ALA A 59 0.99 -3.27 -0.20
N ASN A 60 0.86 -4.28 -1.05
CA ASN A 60 1.12 -5.68 -0.68
C ASN A 60 2.59 -5.89 -0.31
N MET A 61 3.53 -5.32 -1.10
CA MET A 61 4.96 -5.37 -0.79
C MET A 61 5.23 -4.84 0.62
N VAL A 62 4.71 -3.67 0.97
CA VAL A 62 4.90 -3.04 2.27
C VAL A 62 4.24 -3.84 3.40
N HIS A 63 2.92 -4.07 3.28
CA HIS A 63 2.12 -4.61 4.38
C HIS A 63 2.33 -6.10 4.60
N GLN A 64 2.50 -6.88 3.56
CA GLN A 64 2.66 -8.32 3.70
C GLN A 64 4.13 -8.73 3.88
N ALA A 65 5.08 -8.11 3.16
CA ALA A 65 6.50 -8.37 3.38
C ALA A 65 6.97 -7.90 4.77
N GLY A 66 6.38 -6.84 5.31
CA GLY A 66 6.66 -6.37 6.68
C GLY A 66 6.36 -7.39 7.78
N LYS A 67 5.53 -8.40 7.50
CA LYS A 67 5.25 -9.52 8.43
C LYS A 67 6.37 -10.56 8.47
N ILE A 68 7.21 -10.62 7.43
CA ILE A 68 8.26 -11.62 7.27
C ILE A 68 9.58 -11.05 7.80
N GLN A 69 10.08 -11.61 8.89
CA GLN A 69 11.28 -11.11 9.56
C GLN A 69 12.56 -11.59 8.88
N ASP A 70 12.58 -12.84 8.40
CA ASP A 70 13.73 -13.38 7.68
C ASP A 70 13.86 -12.71 6.31
N LYS A 71 15.06 -12.16 6.02
CA LYS A 71 15.31 -11.41 4.79
C LYS A 71 15.25 -12.28 3.53
N ALA A 72 15.72 -13.53 3.62
CA ALA A 72 15.71 -14.44 2.47
C ALA A 72 14.28 -14.86 2.12
N GLU A 73 13.46 -15.20 3.14
CA GLU A 73 12.05 -15.50 2.95
C GLU A 73 11.26 -14.27 2.47
N ARG A 74 11.59 -13.07 2.98
CA ARG A 74 10.98 -11.81 2.50
C ARG A 74 11.27 -11.59 1.02
N LYS A 75 12.54 -11.81 0.59
CA LYS A 75 12.89 -11.70 -0.82
C LYS A 75 12.13 -12.70 -1.69
N LYS A 76 12.03 -13.97 -1.29
CA LYS A 76 11.23 -14.98 -2.00
C LYS A 76 9.76 -14.55 -2.14
N PHE A 77 9.20 -13.99 -1.07
CA PHE A 77 7.83 -13.46 -1.11
C PHE A 77 7.68 -12.31 -2.10
N LEU A 78 8.63 -11.37 -2.12
CA LEU A 78 8.60 -10.22 -3.04
C LEU A 78 8.77 -10.66 -4.49
N ASP A 79 9.68 -11.61 -4.77
CA ASP A 79 9.87 -12.18 -6.11
C ASP A 79 8.60 -12.92 -6.58
N TRP A 80 7.97 -13.70 -5.69
CA TRP A 80 6.70 -14.36 -5.95
C TRP A 80 5.57 -13.36 -6.22
N LEU A 81 5.46 -12.31 -5.39
CA LEU A 81 4.40 -11.30 -5.53
C LEU A 81 4.52 -10.53 -6.84
N TRP A 82 5.75 -10.21 -7.23
CA TRP A 82 6.05 -9.56 -8.51
C TRP A 82 5.60 -10.43 -9.68
N ASP A 83 6.02 -11.70 -9.69
CA ASP A 83 5.64 -12.65 -10.74
C ASP A 83 4.13 -12.87 -10.79
N PHE A 84 3.50 -13.02 -9.63
CA PHE A 84 2.07 -13.26 -9.50
C PHE A 84 1.21 -12.10 -10.04
N GLU A 85 1.51 -10.85 -9.65
CA GLU A 85 0.69 -9.72 -10.05
C GLU A 85 1.06 -9.19 -11.45
N PHE A 86 2.33 -9.09 -11.79
CA PHE A 86 2.74 -8.47 -13.04
C PHE A 86 2.88 -9.45 -14.21
N ASN A 87 3.42 -10.65 -13.99
CA ASN A 87 3.57 -11.62 -15.06
C ASN A 87 2.32 -12.51 -15.22
N LEU A 88 1.83 -13.09 -14.12
CA LEU A 88 0.73 -14.05 -14.18
C LEU A 88 -0.64 -13.36 -14.38
N TYR A 89 -0.92 -12.30 -13.59
CA TYR A 89 -2.14 -11.51 -13.75
C TYR A 89 -2.04 -10.46 -14.86
N GLY A 90 -0.84 -10.14 -15.32
CA GLY A 90 -0.63 -9.14 -16.38
C GLY A 90 -1.05 -7.73 -15.98
N LEU A 91 -0.98 -7.40 -14.71
CA LEU A 91 -1.24 -6.04 -14.24
C LEU A 91 -0.12 -5.10 -14.71
N PRO A 92 -0.44 -3.85 -15.06
CA PRO A 92 0.58 -2.88 -15.44
C PRO A 92 1.60 -2.63 -14.34
N VAL A 93 2.89 -2.65 -14.68
CA VAL A 93 3.94 -2.22 -13.75
C VAL A 93 3.86 -0.69 -13.61
N PRO A 94 3.88 -0.13 -12.39
CA PRO A 94 3.87 1.32 -12.21
C PRO A 94 5.06 1.98 -12.90
N ALA A 95 4.81 3.05 -13.64
CA ALA A 95 5.88 3.87 -14.22
C ALA A 95 6.68 4.61 -13.13
N GLU A 96 5.98 5.05 -12.07
CA GLU A 96 6.58 5.69 -10.91
C GLU A 96 5.79 5.33 -9.64
N VAL A 97 6.50 5.24 -8.51
CA VAL A 97 5.90 5.00 -7.19
C VAL A 97 6.28 6.12 -6.25
N PHE A 98 5.28 6.84 -5.74
CA PHE A 98 5.48 7.87 -4.74
C PHE A 98 5.28 7.30 -3.34
N PHE A 99 6.34 7.30 -2.54
CA PHE A 99 6.29 6.90 -1.14
C PHE A 99 6.11 8.13 -0.24
N LEU A 100 4.92 8.31 0.29
CA LEU A 100 4.62 9.35 1.28
C LEU A 100 5.22 8.95 2.64
N ASN A 101 6.46 9.37 2.89
CA ASN A 101 7.15 9.05 4.12
C ASN A 101 6.61 9.88 5.29
N MET A 102 5.65 9.30 6.01
CA MET A 102 5.02 9.83 7.22
C MET A 102 5.40 8.95 8.42
N PRO A 103 6.32 9.37 9.30
CA PRO A 103 6.71 8.55 10.44
C PRO A 103 5.52 8.22 11.36
N PRO A 104 5.52 7.02 11.99
CA PRO A 104 4.36 6.50 12.72
C PRO A 104 3.83 7.42 13.83
N GLU A 105 4.72 8.15 14.51
CA GLU A 105 4.35 9.09 15.57
C GLU A 105 3.52 10.29 15.07
N TYR A 106 3.72 10.70 13.81
CA TYR A 106 2.93 11.75 13.17
C TYR A 106 1.63 11.21 12.60
N SER A 107 1.66 10.04 11.95
CA SER A 107 0.45 9.40 11.44
C SER A 107 -0.52 9.06 12.57
N ALA A 108 -0.02 8.59 13.73
CA ALA A 108 -0.84 8.33 14.91
C ALA A 108 -1.58 9.58 15.42
N LYS A 109 -0.94 10.77 15.34
CA LYS A 109 -1.58 12.05 15.71
C LYS A 109 -2.74 12.38 14.76
N LEU A 110 -2.55 12.15 13.44
CA LEU A 110 -3.60 12.40 12.44
C LEU A 110 -4.77 11.43 12.56
N MET A 111 -4.50 10.19 12.97
CA MET A 111 -5.54 9.16 13.12
C MET A 111 -6.39 9.28 14.40
N LYS A 112 -5.97 10.06 15.38
CA LYS A 112 -6.68 10.17 16.69
C LYS A 112 -8.14 10.61 16.54
N ASN A 113 -8.43 11.46 15.57
CA ASN A 113 -9.74 12.11 15.40
C ASN A 113 -10.46 11.64 14.12
N ARG A 114 -10.05 10.49 13.55
CA ARG A 114 -10.57 10.03 12.27
C ARG A 114 -11.49 8.82 12.45
N GLU A 115 -12.66 8.87 11.82
CA GLU A 115 -13.56 7.73 11.65
C GLU A 115 -12.97 6.70 10.69
N ASN A 116 -13.36 5.42 10.85
CA ASN A 116 -12.96 4.35 9.94
C ASN A 116 -13.49 4.63 8.53
N LYS A 117 -12.60 4.65 7.54
CA LYS A 117 -12.95 4.96 6.14
C LYS A 117 -13.89 3.94 5.49
N ILE A 118 -13.92 2.70 5.99
CA ILE A 118 -14.65 1.58 5.37
C ILE A 118 -16.00 1.39 6.04
N THR A 119 -16.04 1.43 7.37
CA THR A 119 -17.25 1.16 8.15
C THR A 119 -17.99 2.43 8.56
N HIS A 120 -17.35 3.60 8.43
CA HIS A 120 -17.82 4.90 8.94
C HIS A 120 -18.14 4.91 10.45
N GLU A 121 -17.59 3.91 11.16
CA GLU A 121 -17.69 3.78 12.61
C GLU A 121 -16.39 4.26 13.27
N ALA A 122 -16.44 4.58 14.56
CA ALA A 122 -15.26 4.90 15.36
C ALA A 122 -14.33 3.69 15.59
N LYS A 123 -14.71 2.51 15.09
CA LYS A 123 -13.97 1.25 15.27
C LYS A 123 -12.88 1.08 14.21
N LYS A 124 -11.63 1.08 14.65
CA LYS A 124 -10.44 0.85 13.80
C LYS A 124 -10.42 -0.60 13.28
N ASP A 125 -9.87 -0.82 12.08
CA ASP A 125 -9.63 -2.16 11.55
C ASP A 125 -8.50 -2.90 12.30
N ILE A 126 -8.25 -4.17 11.95
CA ILE A 126 -7.24 -5.01 12.62
C ILE A 126 -5.81 -4.46 12.48
N HIS A 127 -5.52 -3.77 11.37
CA HIS A 127 -4.20 -3.20 11.11
C HIS A 127 -4.00 -1.88 11.85
N GLU A 128 -5.02 -1.03 11.92
CA GLU A 128 -4.96 0.26 12.62
C GLU A 128 -4.83 0.13 14.14
N LYS A 129 -5.21 -1.03 14.69
CA LYS A 129 -5.10 -1.32 16.13
C LYS A 129 -3.70 -1.76 16.56
N ASP A 130 -2.93 -2.33 15.65
CA ASP A 130 -1.62 -2.91 15.95
C ASP A 130 -0.48 -1.93 15.62
N GLN A 131 -0.02 -1.22 16.65
CA GLN A 131 1.09 -0.25 16.53
C GLN A 131 2.42 -0.93 16.15
N VAL A 132 2.63 -2.17 16.58
CA VAL A 132 3.84 -2.94 16.22
C VAL A 132 3.81 -3.25 14.72
N TYR A 133 2.67 -3.70 14.23
CA TYR A 133 2.45 -3.94 12.81
C TYR A 133 2.65 -2.68 11.96
N LEU A 134 2.09 -1.55 12.36
CA LEU A 134 2.25 -0.27 11.65
C LEU A 134 3.71 0.17 11.59
N THR A 135 4.45 -0.01 12.68
CA THR A 135 5.89 0.30 12.70
C THR A 135 6.69 -0.64 11.80
N GLN A 136 6.36 -1.95 11.78
CA GLN A 136 7.00 -2.92 10.89
C GLN A 136 6.71 -2.60 9.42
N ALA A 137 5.45 -2.24 9.08
CA ALA A 137 5.08 -1.83 7.74
C ALA A 137 5.81 -0.54 7.30
N TYR A 138 5.93 0.43 8.19
CA TYR A 138 6.69 1.66 7.91
C TYR A 138 8.18 1.36 7.64
N ASN A 139 8.82 0.54 8.46
CA ASN A 139 10.22 0.15 8.26
C ASN A 139 10.40 -0.59 6.94
N ALA A 140 9.48 -1.52 6.62
CA ALA A 140 9.47 -2.20 5.33
C ALA A 140 9.32 -1.22 4.16
N ALA A 141 8.44 -0.22 4.26
CA ALA A 141 8.29 0.81 3.23
C ALA A 141 9.58 1.61 3.02
N CYS A 142 10.26 2.00 4.10
CA CYS A 142 11.55 2.69 4.03
C CYS A 142 12.67 1.84 3.40
N GLU A 143 12.69 0.53 3.64
CA GLU A 143 13.63 -0.39 3.01
C GLU A 143 13.31 -0.55 1.51
N LEU A 144 12.06 -0.87 1.19
CA LEU A 144 11.59 -1.11 -0.17
C LEU A 144 11.69 0.14 -1.06
N SER A 145 11.41 1.32 -0.53
CA SER A 145 11.53 2.56 -1.30
C SER A 145 12.96 2.78 -1.82
N LYS A 146 13.97 2.37 -1.06
CA LYS A 146 15.38 2.43 -1.47
C LYS A 146 15.74 1.31 -2.44
N GLU A 147 15.28 0.07 -2.16
CA GLU A 147 15.58 -1.11 -2.97
C GLU A 147 14.98 -1.00 -4.38
N TYR A 148 13.75 -0.45 -4.48
CA TYR A 148 13.00 -0.30 -5.74
C TYR A 148 13.03 1.12 -6.31
N ASN A 149 13.87 2.02 -5.78
CA ASN A 149 14.03 3.41 -6.22
C ASN A 149 12.71 4.20 -6.28
N TRP A 150 11.83 4.03 -5.29
CA TRP A 150 10.61 4.82 -5.23
C TRP A 150 10.92 6.28 -4.93
N TYR A 151 10.13 7.18 -5.48
CA TYR A 151 10.25 8.60 -5.18
C TYR A 151 9.74 8.89 -3.75
N GLU A 152 10.68 9.15 -2.84
CA GLU A 152 10.35 9.42 -1.44
C GLU A 152 9.93 10.86 -1.24
N ILE A 153 8.70 11.07 -0.76
CA ILE A 153 8.17 12.36 -0.34
C ILE A 153 8.19 12.44 1.18
N LYS A 154 9.06 13.26 1.74
CA LYS A 154 9.13 13.49 3.18
C LYS A 154 7.93 14.33 3.63
N CYS A 155 6.95 13.72 4.30
CA CYS A 155 5.75 14.39 4.78
C CYS A 155 5.99 15.23 6.05
N VAL A 156 7.15 15.09 6.69
CA VAL A 156 7.56 15.86 7.88
C VAL A 156 8.85 16.61 7.59
N LYS A 157 8.87 17.90 7.88
CA LYS A 157 10.04 18.78 7.78
C LYS A 157 10.17 19.61 9.07
N ASP A 158 11.37 19.70 9.63
CA ASP A 158 11.67 20.46 10.84
C ASP A 158 10.72 20.15 12.01
N GLY A 159 10.37 18.86 12.19
CA GLY A 159 9.47 18.40 13.24
C GLY A 159 7.99 18.75 13.04
N LYS A 160 7.61 19.27 11.86
CA LYS A 160 6.22 19.63 11.52
C LYS A 160 5.73 18.85 10.31
N ILE A 161 4.46 18.45 10.34
CA ILE A 161 3.80 17.86 9.17
C ILE A 161 3.67 18.95 8.10
N ARG A 162 4.11 18.64 6.88
CA ARG A 162 3.94 19.52 5.72
C ARG A 162 2.47 19.66 5.36
N THR A 163 2.10 20.76 4.71
CA THR A 163 0.73 20.94 4.24
C THR A 163 0.42 19.98 3.09
N ILE A 164 -0.86 19.65 2.92
CA ILE A 164 -1.34 18.84 1.79
C ILE A 164 -0.93 19.50 0.46
N GLN A 165 -1.04 20.82 0.37
CA GLN A 165 -0.68 21.56 -0.84
C GLN A 165 0.80 21.45 -1.17
N ASP A 166 1.69 21.62 -0.19
CA ASP A 166 3.14 21.51 -0.38
C ASP A 166 3.56 20.10 -0.85
N ILE A 167 2.98 19.06 -0.26
CA ILE A 167 3.18 17.67 -0.69
C ILE A 167 2.64 17.45 -2.10
N ASN A 168 1.44 17.95 -2.40
CA ASN A 168 0.81 17.81 -3.72
C ASN A 168 1.62 18.51 -4.81
N ASP A 169 2.14 19.70 -4.55
CA ASP A 169 2.94 20.46 -5.51
C ASP A 169 4.25 19.75 -5.87
N GLU A 170 4.88 19.07 -4.88
CA GLU A 170 6.06 18.23 -5.12
C GLU A 170 5.71 17.03 -6.00
N ILE A 171 4.64 16.27 -5.66
CA ILE A 171 4.17 15.14 -6.46
C ILE A 171 3.84 15.58 -7.88
N PHE A 172 3.06 16.66 -8.02
CA PHE A 172 2.65 17.16 -9.34
C PHE A 172 3.83 17.59 -10.21
N THR A 173 4.84 18.20 -9.59
CA THR A 173 6.07 18.61 -10.29
C THR A 173 6.81 17.38 -10.81
N GLU A 174 6.86 16.29 -10.06
CA GLU A 174 7.50 15.05 -10.49
C GLU A 174 6.69 14.34 -11.57
N VAL A 175 5.38 14.17 -11.36
CA VAL A 175 4.46 13.54 -12.34
C VAL A 175 4.56 14.20 -13.71
N LYS A 176 4.67 15.55 -13.78
CA LYS A 176 4.82 16.27 -15.06
C LYS A 176 6.05 15.88 -15.88
N LYS A 177 7.04 15.22 -15.30
CA LYS A 177 8.21 14.74 -16.05
C LYS A 177 7.93 13.44 -16.82
N HIS A 178 6.83 12.78 -16.51
CA HIS A 178 6.43 11.49 -17.08
C HIS A 178 5.26 11.61 -18.09
N ILE A 179 4.77 12.86 -18.36
CA ILE A 179 3.63 13.13 -19.25
C ILE A 179 4.08 13.92 -20.48
#